data_799e353dc4736b1ced3c11a0ba813339
#
_entry.id   799e353dc4736b1ced3c11a0ba813339
#
_cell.length_a   1.000
_cell.length_b   1.000
_cell.length_c   1.000
_cell.angle_alpha   90.00
_cell.angle_beta   90.00
_cell.angle_gamma   90.00
#
_symmetry.space_group_name_H-M   'P 1'
#
loop_
_entity.id
_entity.type
_entity.pdbx_description
1 polymer ?
#
loop_
_entity_poly.entity_id
_entity_poly.type
_entity_poly.pdbx_seq_one_letter_code
_entity_poly.pdbx_strand_id
1 'polypeptide(L)'
;MAGYDMSPFIRRYAKYLTEKSVSYRTVAFDFCKVKRGKEGGTLRQMKDEKLLKTLPVLATQVDALLDFEVSTADLTNGVINSAFMLLFRDLIRLFACYNDGIINLLGKSQLKTQLNYQIKESWGFFRPFLGLT
;
A
#
# COMPACT_ATOMS: atom_id res chain seq x y z
N MET A 1 5.88 3.66 -36.85
CA MET A 1 6.39 4.22 -35.57
C MET A 1 6.13 3.24 -34.45
N ALA A 2 7.16 2.90 -33.73
CA ALA A 2 6.98 2.04 -32.58
C ALA A 2 6.18 2.79 -31.50
N GLY A 3 5.12 2.17 -31.02
CA GLY A 3 4.37 2.70 -29.92
C GLY A 3 5.16 2.62 -28.60
N TYR A 4 4.67 3.27 -27.59
CA TYR A 4 5.26 3.16 -26.24
C TYR A 4 5.15 1.71 -25.74
N ASP A 5 6.25 1.16 -25.27
CA ASP A 5 6.26 -0.22 -24.75
C ASP A 5 5.80 -0.23 -23.30
N MET A 6 4.57 -0.68 -23.09
CA MET A 6 3.97 -0.79 -21.76
C MET A 6 4.30 -2.12 -21.06
N SER A 7 5.02 -3.04 -21.73
CA SER A 7 5.25 -4.38 -21.21
C SER A 7 5.89 -4.40 -19.82
N PRO A 8 6.90 -3.56 -19.51
CA PRO A 8 7.46 -3.54 -18.15
C PRO A 8 6.44 -3.14 -17.09
N PHE A 9 5.60 -2.15 -17.39
CA PHE A 9 4.54 -1.70 -16.47
C PHE A 9 3.50 -2.80 -16.27
N ILE A 10 3.06 -3.43 -17.36
CA ILE A 10 2.06 -4.50 -17.32
C ILE A 10 2.57 -5.68 -16.46
N ARG A 11 3.84 -6.06 -16.61
CA ARG A 11 4.43 -7.14 -15.80
C ARG A 11 4.44 -6.79 -14.31
N ARG A 12 4.81 -5.57 -13.97
CA ARG A 12 4.81 -5.11 -12.57
C ARG A 12 3.39 -5.05 -12.01
N TYR A 13 2.45 -4.59 -12.81
CA TYR A 13 1.05 -4.55 -12.42
C TYR A 13 0.50 -5.95 -12.16
N ALA A 14 0.78 -6.90 -13.06
CA ALA A 14 0.38 -8.29 -12.90
C ALA A 14 0.99 -8.92 -11.66
N LYS A 15 2.27 -8.62 -11.37
CA LYS A 15 2.94 -9.09 -10.16
C LYS A 15 2.23 -8.55 -8.91
N TYR A 16 1.88 -7.28 -8.89
CA TYR A 16 1.14 -6.70 -7.77
C TYR A 16 -0.23 -7.37 -7.59
N LEU A 17 -0.98 -7.58 -8.68
CA LEU A 17 -2.28 -8.25 -8.59
C LEU A 17 -2.16 -9.67 -8.05
N THR A 18 -1.08 -10.37 -8.41
CA THR A 18 -0.79 -11.71 -7.87
C THR A 18 -0.55 -11.63 -6.36
N GLU A 19 0.26 -10.68 -5.91
CA GLU A 19 0.52 -10.47 -4.47
C GLU A 19 -0.76 -10.08 -3.72
N LYS A 20 -1.58 -9.24 -4.32
CA LYS A 20 -2.88 -8.87 -3.75
C LYS A 20 -3.80 -10.08 -3.60
N SER A 21 -3.83 -10.97 -4.60
CA SER A 21 -4.57 -12.23 -4.54
C SER A 21 -4.07 -13.15 -3.43
N VAL A 22 -2.76 -13.28 -3.29
CA VAL A 22 -2.15 -14.08 -2.23
C VAL A 22 -2.51 -13.53 -0.86
N SER A 23 -2.43 -12.21 -0.69
CA SER A 23 -2.84 -11.54 0.56
C SER A 23 -4.29 -11.86 0.89
N TYR A 24 -5.19 -11.70 -0.07
CA TYR A 24 -6.61 -11.96 0.12
C TYR A 24 -6.85 -13.41 0.58
N ARG A 25 -6.21 -14.36 -0.05
CA ARG A 25 -6.37 -15.78 0.31
C ARG A 25 -5.79 -16.09 1.68
N THR A 26 -4.72 -15.42 2.05
CA THR A 26 -4.03 -15.68 3.32
C THR A 26 -4.81 -15.12 4.51
N VAL A 27 -5.34 -13.91 4.41
CA VAL A 27 -6.04 -13.25 5.52
C VAL A 27 -7.57 -13.31 5.41
N ALA A 28 -8.09 -13.75 4.27
CA ALA A 28 -9.52 -13.91 3.98
C ALA A 28 -10.30 -12.59 3.92
N PHE A 29 -9.63 -11.46 3.72
CA PHE A 29 -10.28 -10.18 3.45
C PHE A 29 -9.36 -9.28 2.61
N ASP A 30 -9.92 -8.23 2.03
CA ASP A 30 -9.19 -7.26 1.22
C ASP A 30 -8.85 -6.04 2.08
N PHE A 31 -7.56 -5.79 2.29
CA PHE A 31 -7.08 -4.63 3.06
C PHE A 31 -7.59 -3.30 2.50
N CYS A 32 -7.83 -3.25 1.20
CA CYS A 32 -8.29 -2.02 0.54
C CYS A 32 -9.78 -1.73 0.75
N LYS A 33 -10.54 -2.70 1.30
CA LYS A 33 -11.99 -2.60 1.47
C LYS A 33 -12.46 -2.55 2.91
N VAL A 34 -11.60 -2.92 3.88
CA VAL A 34 -11.99 -2.94 5.29
C VAL A 34 -11.96 -1.54 5.88
N LYS A 35 -12.62 -1.36 7.03
CA LYS A 35 -12.54 -0.12 7.80
C LYS A 35 -11.10 0.15 8.22
N ARG A 36 -10.66 1.39 8.08
CA ARG A 36 -9.29 1.80 8.37
C ARG A 36 -9.22 3.29 8.69
N GLY A 37 -8.13 3.69 9.33
CA GLY A 37 -7.86 5.10 9.64
C GLY A 37 -8.65 5.67 10.79
N LYS A 38 -9.47 4.87 11.45
CA LYS A 38 -10.31 5.26 12.59
C LYS A 38 -10.24 4.23 13.69
N GLU A 39 -10.70 4.57 14.90
CA GLU A 39 -10.71 3.66 16.04
C GLU A 39 -11.46 2.35 15.76
N GLY A 40 -12.52 2.41 14.96
CA GLY A 40 -13.25 1.23 14.54
C GLY A 40 -12.60 0.41 13.43
N GLY A 41 -11.38 0.75 13.02
CA GLY A 41 -10.67 0.06 11.95
C GLY A 41 -10.42 -1.42 12.25
N THR A 42 -10.46 -2.24 11.22
CA THR A 42 -10.33 -3.70 11.37
C THR A 42 -9.02 -4.07 12.07
N LEU A 43 -7.89 -3.49 11.65
CA LEU A 43 -6.60 -3.81 12.26
C LEU A 43 -6.42 -3.15 13.62
N ARG A 44 -7.11 -2.06 13.91
CA ARG A 44 -7.06 -1.45 15.25
C ARG A 44 -7.71 -2.31 16.33
N GLN A 45 -8.70 -3.11 15.96
CA GLN A 45 -9.46 -3.96 16.88
C GLN A 45 -9.08 -5.42 16.80
N MET A 46 -8.12 -5.76 15.94
CA MET A 46 -7.69 -7.14 15.75
C MET A 46 -6.92 -7.64 16.99
N LYS A 47 -7.14 -8.90 17.35
CA LYS A 47 -6.41 -9.53 18.46
C LYS A 47 -4.93 -9.68 18.09
N ASP A 48 -4.05 -9.59 19.08
CA ASP A 48 -2.61 -9.57 18.89
C ASP A 48 -2.11 -10.77 18.09
N GLU A 49 -2.59 -11.98 18.39
CA GLU A 49 -2.16 -13.19 17.66
C GLU A 49 -2.47 -13.10 16.17
N LYS A 50 -3.66 -12.66 15.84
CA LYS A 50 -4.09 -12.50 14.45
C LYS A 50 -3.36 -11.34 13.79
N LEU A 51 -3.15 -10.26 14.52
CA LEU A 51 -2.45 -9.07 14.03
C LEU A 51 -1.00 -9.40 13.65
N LEU A 52 -0.29 -10.17 14.49
CA LEU A 52 1.09 -10.57 14.21
C LEU A 52 1.22 -11.45 12.97
N LYS A 53 0.16 -12.18 12.62
CA LYS A 53 0.13 -12.97 11.38
C LYS A 53 -0.29 -12.13 10.17
N THR A 54 -1.09 -11.10 10.39
CA THR A 54 -1.65 -10.27 9.33
C THR A 54 -0.67 -9.19 8.85
N LEU A 55 0.07 -8.56 9.77
CA LEU A 55 0.97 -7.47 9.43
C LEU A 55 2.05 -7.85 8.40
N PRO A 56 2.72 -9.03 8.49
CA PRO A 56 3.68 -9.41 7.45
C PRO A 56 3.06 -9.57 6.07
N VAL A 57 1.83 -10.07 6.00
CA VAL A 57 1.11 -10.22 4.73
C VAL A 57 0.84 -8.84 4.12
N LEU A 58 0.38 -7.91 4.94
CA LEU A 58 0.13 -6.53 4.52
C LEU A 58 1.44 -5.86 4.06
N ALA A 59 2.53 -6.05 4.80
CA ALA A 59 3.84 -5.51 4.45
C ALA A 59 4.31 -6.02 3.08
N THR A 60 4.11 -7.29 2.79
CA THR A 60 4.47 -7.88 1.49
C THR A 60 3.69 -7.22 0.35
N GLN A 61 2.41 -6.96 0.56
CA GLN A 61 1.58 -6.29 -0.45
C GLN A 61 2.03 -4.83 -0.65
N VAL A 62 2.35 -4.12 0.41
CA VAL A 62 2.89 -2.76 0.34
C VAL A 62 4.22 -2.75 -0.42
N ASP A 63 5.12 -3.67 -0.10
CA ASP A 63 6.42 -3.76 -0.76
C ASP A 63 6.28 -3.97 -2.28
N ALA A 64 5.32 -4.77 -2.70
CA ALA A 64 5.05 -4.99 -4.11
C ALA A 64 4.65 -3.70 -4.83
N LEU A 65 3.92 -2.81 -4.14
CA LEU A 65 3.58 -1.49 -4.68
C LEU A 65 4.77 -0.54 -4.68
N LEU A 66 5.58 -0.57 -3.63
CA LEU A 66 6.74 0.31 -3.52
C LEU A 66 7.83 -0.05 -4.53
N ASP A 67 7.83 -1.26 -5.06
CA ASP A 67 8.75 -1.71 -6.11
C ASP A 67 8.44 -1.12 -7.48
N PHE A 68 7.28 -0.48 -7.66
CA PHE A 68 6.95 0.14 -8.93
C PHE A 68 7.89 1.30 -9.24
N GLU A 69 8.46 1.27 -10.43
CA GLU A 69 9.25 2.37 -10.97
C GLU A 69 8.47 2.97 -12.14
N VAL A 70 8.09 4.24 -12.01
CA VAL A 70 7.33 4.95 -13.02
C VAL A 70 8.02 6.29 -13.26
N SER A 71 8.41 6.53 -14.51
CA SER A 71 9.02 7.79 -14.92
C SER A 71 7.96 8.82 -15.27
N THR A 72 8.36 10.08 -15.37
CA THR A 72 7.48 11.14 -15.85
C THR A 72 6.98 10.83 -17.28
N ALA A 73 7.86 10.27 -18.11
CA ALA A 73 7.50 9.86 -19.47
C ALA A 73 6.42 8.78 -19.47
N ASP A 74 6.52 7.80 -18.55
CA ASP A 74 5.49 6.76 -18.40
C ASP A 74 4.13 7.38 -18.08
N LEU A 75 4.10 8.37 -17.20
CA LEU A 75 2.87 8.99 -16.75
C LEU A 75 2.20 9.85 -17.82
N THR A 76 2.89 10.19 -18.90
CA THR A 76 2.25 10.86 -20.04
C THR A 76 1.36 9.92 -20.87
N ASN A 77 1.55 8.60 -20.72
CA ASN A 77 0.65 7.62 -21.33
C ASN A 77 -0.63 7.55 -20.51
N GLY A 78 -1.78 7.82 -21.13
CA GLY A 78 -3.07 7.90 -20.43
C GLY A 78 -3.48 6.59 -19.75
N VAL A 79 -3.16 5.45 -20.37
CA VAL A 79 -3.48 4.13 -19.80
C VAL A 79 -2.63 3.89 -18.54
N ILE A 80 -1.33 4.13 -18.63
CA ILE A 80 -0.41 3.96 -17.50
C ILE A 80 -0.78 4.92 -16.37
N ASN A 81 -1.08 6.16 -16.69
CA ASN A 81 -1.48 7.15 -15.69
C ASN A 81 -2.73 6.70 -14.93
N SER A 82 -3.76 6.26 -15.65
CA SER A 82 -5.00 5.79 -15.03
C SER A 82 -4.77 4.55 -14.15
N ALA A 83 -4.00 3.59 -14.64
CA ALA A 83 -3.65 2.38 -13.88
C ALA A 83 -2.82 2.73 -12.65
N PHE A 84 -1.86 3.63 -12.79
CA PHE A 84 -1.03 4.10 -11.68
C PHE A 84 -1.87 4.74 -10.59
N MET A 85 -2.88 5.52 -10.94
CA MET A 85 -3.77 6.14 -9.96
C MET A 85 -4.56 5.10 -9.17
N LEU A 86 -4.94 3.99 -9.78
CA LEU A 86 -5.59 2.88 -9.06
C LEU A 86 -4.62 2.23 -8.06
N LEU A 87 -3.38 2.00 -8.47
CA LEU A 87 -2.34 1.47 -7.58
C LEU A 87 -2.07 2.42 -6.42
N PHE A 88 -2.07 3.70 -6.69
CA PHE A 88 -1.86 4.74 -5.69
C PHE A 88 -2.98 4.75 -4.64
N ARG A 89 -4.23 4.58 -5.06
CA ARG A 89 -5.36 4.44 -4.13
C ARG A 89 -5.19 3.21 -3.23
N ASP A 90 -4.77 2.09 -3.80
CA ASP A 90 -4.49 0.89 -3.01
C ASP A 90 -3.40 1.19 -1.98
N LEU A 91 -2.32 1.85 -2.39
CA LEU A 91 -1.21 2.18 -1.51
C LEU A 91 -1.65 2.98 -0.30
N ILE A 92 -2.44 4.03 -0.51
CA ILE A 92 -2.98 4.86 0.58
C ILE A 92 -3.78 4.01 1.56
N ARG A 93 -4.62 3.14 1.03
CA ARG A 93 -5.47 2.27 1.85
C ARG A 93 -4.65 1.25 2.64
N LEU A 94 -3.63 0.67 2.01
CA LEU A 94 -2.73 -0.29 2.67
C LEU A 94 -1.95 0.38 3.79
N PHE A 95 -1.43 1.58 3.58
CA PHE A 95 -0.72 2.32 4.62
C PHE A 95 -1.63 2.68 5.79
N ALA A 96 -2.88 3.04 5.53
CA ALA A 96 -3.84 3.32 6.60
C ALA A 96 -4.09 2.06 7.44
N CYS A 97 -4.25 0.90 6.80
CA CYS A 97 -4.37 -0.38 7.51
C CYS A 97 -3.11 -0.70 8.31
N TYR A 98 -1.95 -0.53 7.72
CA TYR A 98 -0.67 -0.80 8.38
C TYR A 98 -0.51 0.06 9.62
N ASN A 99 -0.80 1.35 9.48
CA ASN A 99 -0.76 2.29 10.59
C ASN A 99 -1.72 1.88 11.71
N ASP A 100 -2.94 1.47 11.37
CA ASP A 100 -3.91 0.98 12.34
C ASP A 100 -3.39 -0.26 13.09
N GLY A 101 -2.77 -1.19 12.39
CA GLY A 101 -2.18 -2.38 12.99
C GLY A 101 -1.05 -2.04 13.94
N ILE A 102 -0.19 -1.11 13.55
CA ILE A 102 0.93 -0.68 14.39
C ILE A 102 0.43 0.05 15.64
N ILE A 103 -0.57 0.92 15.49
CA ILE A 103 -1.19 1.61 16.64
C ILE A 103 -1.75 0.58 17.62
N ASN A 104 -2.45 -0.44 17.12
CA ASN A 104 -2.99 -1.51 17.94
C ASN A 104 -1.88 -2.27 18.66
N LEU A 105 -0.87 -2.70 17.92
CA LEU A 105 0.21 -3.54 18.47
C LEU A 105 1.01 -2.84 19.54
N LEU A 106 1.36 -1.58 19.32
CA LEU A 106 2.23 -0.84 20.23
C LEU A 106 1.48 -0.12 21.33
N GLY A 107 0.27 0.36 21.07
CA GLY A 107 -0.57 1.04 22.05
C GLY A 107 0.08 2.24 22.73
N LYS A 108 1.25 2.69 22.26
CA LYS A 108 2.03 3.74 22.91
C LYS A 108 2.34 4.87 21.94
N SER A 109 2.12 6.09 22.38
CA SER A 109 2.24 7.29 21.55
C SER A 109 3.66 7.54 20.99
N GLN A 110 4.69 7.27 21.79
CA GLN A 110 6.08 7.49 21.36
C GLN A 110 6.48 6.61 20.19
N LEU A 111 6.17 5.31 20.28
CA LEU A 111 6.47 4.36 19.21
C LEU A 111 5.61 4.63 17.98
N LYS A 112 4.38 5.06 18.19
CA LYS A 112 3.48 5.49 17.12
C LYS A 112 4.07 6.65 16.31
N THR A 113 4.63 7.65 16.97
CA THR A 113 5.24 8.80 16.31
C THR A 113 6.43 8.37 15.46
N GLN A 114 7.28 7.50 16.00
CA GLN A 114 8.45 6.97 15.29
C GLN A 114 8.05 6.18 14.04
N LEU A 115 7.04 5.35 14.17
CA LEU A 115 6.53 4.57 13.05
C LEU A 115 5.87 5.43 11.98
N ASN A 116 5.11 6.43 12.39
CA ASN A 116 4.55 7.40 11.45
C ASN A 116 5.64 8.12 10.66
N TYR A 117 6.75 8.44 11.30
CA TYR A 117 7.88 9.03 10.61
C TYR A 117 8.47 8.09 9.56
N GLN A 118 8.67 6.81 9.91
CA GLN A 118 9.19 5.80 8.98
C GLN A 118 8.24 5.59 7.79
N ILE A 119 6.94 5.56 8.04
CA ILE A 119 5.93 5.45 6.99
C ILE A 119 6.02 6.65 6.05
N LYS A 120 6.12 7.85 6.60
CA LYS A 120 6.26 9.08 5.79
C LYS A 120 7.51 9.06 4.92
N GLU A 121 8.60 8.52 5.43
CA GLU A 121 9.83 8.34 4.66
C GLU A 121 9.61 7.39 3.48
N SER A 122 8.94 6.27 3.71
CA SER A 122 8.61 5.30 2.66
C SER A 122 7.67 5.90 1.61
N TRP A 123 6.84 6.87 2.00
CA TRP A 123 5.92 7.57 1.10
C TRP A 123 6.62 8.65 0.26
N GLY A 124 7.89 8.96 0.51
CA GLY A 124 8.57 10.07 -0.13
C GLY A 124 8.40 10.12 -1.64
N PHE A 125 8.46 8.95 -2.30
CA PHE A 125 8.29 8.85 -3.74
C PHE A 125 6.88 9.30 -4.19
N PHE A 126 5.86 9.05 -3.38
CA PHE A 126 4.47 9.36 -3.73
C PHE A 126 4.01 10.74 -3.27
N ARG A 127 4.82 11.47 -2.49
CA ARG A 127 4.46 12.78 -1.97
C ARG A 127 3.96 13.78 -3.01
N PRO A 128 4.61 13.92 -4.18
CA PRO A 128 4.13 14.87 -5.19
C PRO A 128 2.72 14.54 -5.68
N PHE A 129 2.36 13.27 -5.70
CA PHE A 129 1.06 12.81 -6.17
C PHE A 129 -0.04 13.02 -5.12
N LEU A 130 0.35 13.22 -3.85
CA LEU A 130 -0.58 13.53 -2.75
C LEU A 130 -0.83 15.02 -2.61
N GLY A 131 -0.14 15.87 -3.39
CA GLY A 131 -0.20 17.30 -3.20
C GLY A 131 0.57 17.78 -1.96
N LEU A 132 1.45 16.93 -1.41
CA LEU A 132 2.30 17.28 -0.28
C LEU A 132 3.67 17.69 -0.77
N THR A 133 4.20 18.77 -0.22
CA THR A 133 5.54 19.26 -0.53
C THR A 133 6.54 18.81 0.53
#